data_c1004e94c4612d3722bb5732298d0d04
#
_entry.id   c1004e94c4612d3722bb5732298d0d04
#
_cell.length_a   1.000
_cell.length_b   1.000
_cell.length_c   1.000
_cell.angle_alpha   90.00
_cell.angle_beta   90.00
_cell.angle_gamma   90.00
#
_symmetry.space_group_name_H-M   'P 1'
#
loop_
_entity.id
_entity.type
_entity.pdbx_description
1 polymer ?
#
loop_
_entity_poly.entity_id
_entity_poly.type
_entity_poly.pdbx_seq_one_letter_code
_entity_poly.pdbx_strand_id
1 'polypeptide(L)'
;WASRFLPMRAERNDAPSDLRAGEVWVGEHDHAFWRSMRAGPHHLDADEPKEVGGGERGPDPYELLLMSLGACTSMTLRQYAKRKGYALKDVQVRLRHERAHATDCQECGDRSGQVDHVTRQLLLSGPLSESQRQDLLRIADRCPVHRTLENHPVITTTLIRD
;
A
#
# COMPACT_ATOMS: atom_id res chain seq x y z
N TRP A 1 -48.84 7.49 -4.39
CA TRP A 1 -48.23 6.44 -3.54
C TRP A 1 -46.78 6.26 -3.99
N ALA A 2 -45.93 7.21 -3.57
CA ALA A 2 -44.49 7.10 -3.72
C ALA A 2 -43.97 6.34 -2.50
N SER A 3 -43.70 5.04 -2.67
CA SER A 3 -42.99 4.24 -1.69
C SER A 3 -41.57 4.83 -1.55
N ARG A 4 -41.30 5.50 -0.45
CA ARG A 4 -39.95 5.91 -0.06
C ARG A 4 -39.12 4.66 0.16
N PHE A 5 -38.33 4.28 -0.81
CA PHE A 5 -37.17 3.43 -0.56
C PHE A 5 -36.17 4.29 0.27
N LEU A 6 -36.24 4.16 1.57
CA LEU A 6 -35.11 4.49 2.40
C LEU A 6 -33.97 3.53 2.00
N PRO A 7 -32.78 4.03 1.65
CA PRO A 7 -31.67 3.13 1.49
C PRO A 7 -31.48 2.41 2.84
N MET A 8 -31.55 1.08 2.81
CA MET A 8 -31.16 0.28 3.97
C MET A 8 -29.75 0.75 4.32
N ARG A 9 -29.62 1.39 5.48
CA ARG A 9 -28.34 1.63 6.12
C ARG A 9 -27.77 0.23 6.33
N ALA A 10 -26.81 -0.19 5.49
CA ALA A 10 -26.01 -1.36 5.78
C ALA A 10 -25.51 -1.17 7.22
N GLU A 11 -25.81 -2.12 8.09
CA GLU A 11 -25.31 -2.12 9.46
C GLU A 11 -23.79 -1.99 9.30
N ARG A 12 -23.22 -0.88 9.80
CA ARG A 12 -21.77 -0.76 9.86
C ARG A 12 -21.30 -1.92 10.71
N ASN A 13 -20.53 -2.79 10.10
CA ASN A 13 -19.76 -3.77 10.83
C ASN A 13 -18.70 -2.95 11.60
N ASP A 14 -19.08 -2.50 12.79
CA ASP A 14 -18.21 -1.64 13.59
C ASP A 14 -16.96 -2.44 13.98
N ALA A 15 -15.80 -1.84 13.74
CA ALA A 15 -14.55 -2.46 14.13
C ALA A 15 -14.55 -2.84 15.61
N PRO A 16 -14.02 -4.01 15.98
CA PRO A 16 -13.90 -4.41 17.37
C PRO A 16 -13.25 -3.32 18.22
N SER A 17 -13.78 -3.10 19.43
CA SER A 17 -13.25 -2.08 20.35
C SER A 17 -11.92 -2.48 21.00
N ASP A 18 -11.55 -3.76 20.91
CA ASP A 18 -10.41 -4.40 21.57
C ASP A 18 -9.20 -4.62 20.65
N LEU A 19 -9.13 -3.94 19.51
CA LEU A 19 -7.96 -3.98 18.64
C LEU A 19 -6.71 -3.55 19.40
N ARG A 20 -5.70 -4.41 19.40
CA ARG A 20 -4.42 -4.16 20.04
C ARG A 20 -3.54 -3.23 19.19
N ALA A 21 -2.54 -2.64 19.80
CA ALA A 21 -1.56 -1.84 19.07
C ALA A 21 -0.87 -2.67 17.98
N GLY A 22 -0.87 -2.18 16.74
CA GLY A 22 -0.32 -2.86 15.57
C GLY A 22 -1.27 -3.83 14.87
N GLU A 23 -2.47 -4.09 15.43
CA GLU A 23 -3.52 -4.82 14.72
C GLU A 23 -4.30 -3.88 13.79
N VAL A 24 -4.74 -4.43 12.69
CA VAL A 24 -5.66 -3.81 11.75
C VAL A 24 -6.90 -4.67 11.61
N TRP A 25 -8.02 -4.05 11.41
CA TRP A 25 -9.29 -4.72 11.15
C TRP A 25 -9.81 -4.33 9.77
N VAL A 26 -10.34 -5.31 9.07
CA VAL A 26 -11.01 -5.12 7.79
C VAL A 26 -12.36 -5.84 7.85
N GLY A 27 -13.42 -5.11 7.65
CA GLY A 27 -14.79 -5.63 7.65
C GLY A 27 -15.48 -5.38 6.32
N GLU A 28 -16.38 -6.28 5.97
CA GLU A 28 -17.25 -6.14 4.82
C GLU A 28 -18.31 -5.08 5.08
N HIS A 29 -18.58 -4.21 4.10
CA HIS A 29 -19.54 -3.12 4.27
C HIS A 29 -20.86 -3.38 3.54
N ASP A 30 -20.85 -3.94 2.34
CA ASP A 30 -22.02 -3.99 1.46
C ASP A 30 -22.23 -5.35 0.74
N HIS A 31 -21.63 -6.42 1.23
CA HIS A 31 -21.67 -7.76 0.61
C HIS A 31 -21.15 -7.78 -0.85
N ALA A 32 -20.39 -6.75 -1.25
CA ALA A 32 -19.71 -6.64 -2.53
C ALA A 32 -18.21 -6.42 -2.31
N PHE A 33 -17.62 -5.37 -2.88
CA PHE A 33 -16.18 -5.10 -2.75
C PHE A 33 -15.83 -4.04 -1.71
N TRP A 34 -16.80 -3.23 -1.28
CA TRP A 34 -16.53 -2.18 -0.31
C TRP A 34 -16.13 -2.76 1.06
N ARG A 35 -14.97 -2.34 1.53
CA ARG A 35 -14.40 -2.72 2.84
C ARG A 35 -14.16 -1.49 3.69
N SER A 36 -14.58 -1.57 4.95
CA SER A 36 -14.17 -0.61 5.97
C SER A 36 -12.94 -1.14 6.68
N MET A 37 -11.95 -0.28 6.87
CA MET A 37 -10.68 -0.64 7.48
C MET A 37 -10.37 0.28 8.66
N ARG A 38 -9.74 -0.28 9.69
CA ARG A 38 -9.32 0.47 10.85
C ARG A 38 -7.92 0.06 11.31
N ALA A 39 -7.09 1.08 11.62
CA ALA A 39 -5.79 0.92 12.22
C ALA A 39 -5.63 1.96 13.35
N GLY A 40 -5.78 1.56 14.61
CA GLY A 40 -5.85 2.50 15.74
C GLY A 40 -6.97 3.53 15.55
N PRO A 41 -6.68 4.85 15.57
CA PRO A 41 -7.67 5.91 15.35
C PRO A 41 -8.00 6.17 13.87
N HIS A 42 -7.29 5.55 12.93
CA HIS A 42 -7.40 5.82 11.50
C HIS A 42 -8.44 4.92 10.86
N HIS A 43 -9.27 5.50 10.00
CA HIS A 43 -10.27 4.82 9.18
C HIS A 43 -9.95 5.04 7.71
N LEU A 44 -10.06 3.97 6.93
CA LEU A 44 -9.94 3.99 5.48
C LEU A 44 -11.01 3.08 4.90
N ASP A 45 -11.40 3.38 3.67
CA ASP A 45 -12.21 2.47 2.86
C ASP A 45 -11.34 1.89 1.75
N ALA A 46 -11.65 0.65 1.35
CA ALA A 46 -11.14 0.03 0.15
C ALA A 46 -12.30 -0.44 -0.72
N ASP A 47 -12.12 -0.40 -2.03
CA ASP A 47 -13.12 -0.87 -2.98
C ASP A 47 -12.41 -1.27 -4.27
N GLU A 48 -13.12 -1.93 -5.16
CA GLU A 48 -12.62 -2.23 -6.48
C GLU A 48 -13.09 -1.17 -7.50
N PRO A 49 -12.40 -1.05 -8.66
CA PRO A 49 -12.85 -0.23 -9.77
C PRO A 49 -14.22 -0.65 -10.30
N LYS A 50 -14.95 0.28 -10.93
CA LYS A 50 -16.27 0.01 -11.51
C LYS A 50 -16.25 -1.05 -12.60
N GLU A 51 -15.15 -1.13 -13.35
CA GLU A 51 -14.94 -2.10 -14.42
C GLU A 51 -14.99 -3.55 -13.94
N VAL A 52 -14.65 -3.79 -12.67
CA VAL A 52 -14.74 -5.12 -12.03
C VAL A 52 -15.92 -5.26 -11.09
N GLY A 53 -16.81 -4.26 -11.04
CA GLY A 53 -18.05 -4.30 -10.25
C GLY A 53 -17.98 -3.60 -8.91
N GLY A 54 -16.91 -2.88 -8.62
CA GLY A 54 -16.77 -2.04 -7.42
C GLY A 54 -17.49 -0.70 -7.54
N GLY A 55 -17.41 0.10 -6.50
CA GLY A 55 -17.99 1.43 -6.41
C GLY A 55 -16.98 2.57 -6.43
N GLU A 56 -15.66 2.28 -6.51
CA GLU A 56 -14.56 3.25 -6.42
C GLU A 56 -14.62 4.13 -5.17
N ARG A 57 -15.03 3.56 -4.03
CA ARG A 57 -15.17 4.31 -2.77
C ARG A 57 -13.85 4.46 -2.01
N GLY A 58 -12.83 3.75 -2.43
CA GLY A 58 -11.49 3.79 -1.88
C GLY A 58 -10.48 3.16 -2.84
N PRO A 59 -9.19 3.17 -2.50
CA PRO A 59 -8.17 2.50 -3.27
C PRO A 59 -8.40 0.99 -3.28
N ASP A 60 -7.97 0.33 -4.36
CA ASP A 60 -7.97 -1.12 -4.42
C ASP A 60 -6.87 -1.73 -3.53
N PRO A 61 -6.89 -3.05 -3.26
CA PRO A 61 -5.90 -3.69 -2.40
C PRO A 61 -4.44 -3.54 -2.87
N TYR A 62 -4.18 -3.54 -4.18
CA TYR A 62 -2.84 -3.33 -4.72
C TYR A 62 -2.40 -1.87 -4.60
N GLU A 63 -3.31 -0.93 -4.79
CA GLU A 63 -3.04 0.49 -4.53
C GLU A 63 -2.68 0.74 -3.07
N LEU A 64 -3.36 0.11 -2.11
CA LEU A 64 -3.02 0.17 -0.69
C LEU A 64 -1.62 -0.38 -0.41
N LEU A 65 -1.25 -1.49 -1.06
CA LEU A 65 0.10 -2.05 -0.96
C LEU A 65 1.16 -1.08 -1.49
N LEU A 66 0.92 -0.48 -2.65
CA LEU A 66 1.80 0.52 -3.26
C LEU A 66 1.90 1.79 -2.40
N MET A 67 0.78 2.27 -1.85
CA MET A 67 0.75 3.41 -0.92
C MET A 67 1.60 3.13 0.33
N SER A 68 1.50 1.92 0.89
CA SER A 68 2.34 1.50 2.02
C SER A 68 3.82 1.53 1.68
N LEU A 69 4.21 0.95 0.54
CA LEU A 69 5.58 0.97 0.05
C LEU A 69 6.09 2.40 -0.21
N GLY A 70 5.28 3.23 -0.85
CA GLY A 70 5.60 4.63 -1.14
C GLY A 70 5.80 5.48 0.10
N ALA A 71 4.88 5.38 1.05
CA ALA A 71 4.97 6.07 2.32
C ALA A 71 6.23 5.66 3.10
N CYS A 72 6.47 4.36 3.24
CA CYS A 72 7.65 3.84 3.92
C CYS A 72 8.96 4.28 3.25
N THR A 73 9.02 4.25 1.91
CA THR A 73 10.17 4.74 1.15
C THR A 73 10.43 6.21 1.43
N SER A 74 9.42 7.06 1.28
CA SER A 74 9.52 8.51 1.49
C SER A 74 10.00 8.85 2.91
N MET A 75 9.41 8.21 3.93
CA MET A 75 9.80 8.39 5.34
C MET A 75 11.24 7.96 5.59
N THR A 76 11.66 6.83 5.02
CA THR A 76 13.03 6.31 5.14
C THR A 76 14.04 7.28 4.56
N LEU A 77 13.78 7.79 3.36
CA LEU A 77 14.64 8.78 2.70
C LEU A 77 14.72 10.08 3.48
N ARG A 78 13.60 10.58 4.01
CA ARG A 78 13.56 11.78 4.85
C ARG A 78 14.39 11.62 6.11
N GLN A 79 14.24 10.51 6.82
CA GLN A 79 15.01 10.24 8.04
C GLN A 79 16.50 10.09 7.75
N TYR A 80 16.86 9.40 6.67
CA TYR A 80 18.26 9.25 6.28
C TYR A 80 18.89 10.58 5.90
N ALA A 81 18.23 11.38 5.07
CA ALA A 81 18.71 12.70 4.66
C ALA A 81 18.92 13.62 5.87
N LYS A 82 17.97 13.62 6.83
CA LYS A 82 18.10 14.38 8.09
C LYS A 82 19.33 13.95 8.88
N ARG A 83 19.56 12.65 9.03
CA ARG A 83 20.73 12.12 9.77
C ARG A 83 22.06 12.45 9.09
N LYS A 84 22.07 12.50 7.76
CA LYS A 84 23.26 12.82 6.97
C LYS A 84 23.49 14.31 6.74
N GLY A 85 22.56 15.16 7.16
CA GLY A 85 22.62 16.59 6.90
C GLY A 85 22.41 16.95 5.41
N TYR A 86 21.72 16.10 4.62
CA TYR A 86 21.42 16.39 3.23
C TYR A 86 20.30 17.42 3.14
N ALA A 87 20.43 18.40 2.27
CA ALA A 87 19.45 19.46 2.06
C ALA A 87 18.27 19.02 1.19
N LEU A 88 17.68 17.87 1.53
CA LEU A 88 16.51 17.31 0.85
C LEU A 88 15.27 18.13 1.20
N LYS A 89 14.68 18.82 0.20
CA LYS A 89 13.48 19.64 0.39
C LYS A 89 12.21 18.82 0.30
N ASP A 90 12.08 18.00 -0.76
CA ASP A 90 10.89 17.19 -0.99
C ASP A 90 11.23 15.79 -1.53
N VAL A 91 10.35 14.83 -1.25
CA VAL A 91 10.41 13.45 -1.73
C VAL A 91 9.04 13.06 -2.27
N GLN A 92 8.98 12.79 -3.57
CA GLN A 92 7.80 12.20 -4.19
C GLN A 92 8.14 10.81 -4.70
N VAL A 93 7.21 9.87 -4.52
CA VAL A 93 7.36 8.48 -4.93
C VAL A 93 6.19 8.12 -5.82
N ARG A 94 6.47 7.68 -7.04
CA ARG A 94 5.47 7.11 -7.96
C ARG A 94 5.70 5.62 -8.05
N LEU A 95 4.63 4.84 -7.93
CA LEU A 95 4.68 3.39 -7.99
C LEU A 95 3.64 2.89 -8.98
N ARG A 96 3.98 1.78 -9.61
CA ARG A 96 3.09 1.04 -10.49
C ARG A 96 3.30 -0.45 -10.25
N HIS A 97 2.22 -1.20 -10.18
CA HIS A 97 2.21 -2.64 -10.19
C HIS A 97 1.72 -3.14 -11.55
N GLU A 98 2.35 -4.18 -12.05
CA GLU A 98 1.90 -4.90 -13.24
C GLU A 98 2.30 -6.37 -13.14
N ARG A 99 1.54 -7.23 -13.79
CA ARG A 99 1.93 -8.61 -14.02
C ARG A 99 2.66 -8.69 -15.35
N ALA A 100 3.89 -9.14 -15.30
CA ALA A 100 4.74 -9.34 -16.47
C ALA A 100 5.11 -10.81 -16.59
N HIS A 101 5.38 -11.27 -17.81
CA HIS A 101 6.02 -12.56 -17.99
C HIS A 101 7.51 -12.43 -17.59
N ALA A 102 8.02 -13.38 -16.83
CA ALA A 102 9.43 -13.32 -16.36
C ALA A 102 10.43 -13.19 -17.52
N THR A 103 10.11 -13.73 -18.70
CA THR A 103 10.91 -13.58 -19.92
C THR A 103 11.00 -12.15 -20.46
N ASP A 104 9.99 -11.32 -20.14
CA ASP A 104 9.89 -9.93 -20.63
C ASP A 104 10.41 -8.92 -19.59
N CYS A 105 10.82 -9.42 -18.42
CA CYS A 105 11.29 -8.63 -17.30
C CYS A 105 12.81 -8.78 -17.15
N GLN A 106 13.56 -7.73 -17.44
CA GLN A 106 15.04 -7.74 -17.36
C GLN A 106 15.59 -7.91 -15.94
N GLU A 107 14.78 -7.57 -14.91
CA GLU A 107 15.18 -7.60 -13.50
C GLU A 107 14.62 -8.81 -12.73
N CYS A 108 13.92 -9.72 -13.43
CA CYS A 108 13.24 -10.84 -12.77
C CYS A 108 14.14 -12.05 -12.48
N GLY A 109 15.39 -12.04 -12.92
CA GLY A 109 16.37 -13.11 -12.66
C GLY A 109 15.90 -14.49 -13.14
N ASP A 110 16.10 -15.52 -12.33
CA ASP A 110 15.76 -16.92 -12.66
C ASP A 110 14.27 -17.27 -12.42
N ARG A 111 13.39 -16.28 -12.23
CA ARG A 111 11.95 -16.52 -12.06
C ARG A 111 11.34 -17.00 -13.36
N SER A 112 10.34 -17.88 -13.26
CA SER A 112 9.60 -18.42 -14.41
C SER A 112 8.11 -18.13 -14.28
N GLY A 113 7.42 -18.00 -15.41
CA GLY A 113 5.98 -17.73 -15.46
C GLY A 113 5.64 -16.25 -15.31
N GLN A 114 4.46 -15.96 -14.77
CA GLN A 114 4.03 -14.60 -14.46
C GLN A 114 4.62 -14.14 -13.12
N VAL A 115 5.14 -12.93 -13.09
CA VAL A 115 5.71 -12.27 -11.90
C VAL A 115 4.99 -10.95 -11.65
N ASP A 116 4.80 -10.64 -10.38
CA ASP A 116 4.36 -9.31 -9.96
C ASP A 116 5.57 -8.38 -9.99
N HIS A 117 5.50 -7.36 -10.82
CA HIS A 117 6.53 -6.36 -10.99
C HIS A 117 6.08 -5.01 -10.44
N VAL A 118 6.84 -4.42 -9.55
CA VAL A 118 6.59 -3.09 -8.99
C VAL A 118 7.67 -2.13 -9.43
N THR A 119 7.28 -1.14 -10.22
CA THR A 119 8.17 -0.04 -10.61
C THR A 119 8.05 1.09 -9.60
N ARG A 120 9.18 1.65 -9.16
CA ARG A 120 9.24 2.78 -8.24
C ARG A 120 10.12 3.89 -8.81
N GLN A 121 9.57 5.09 -8.95
CA GLN A 121 10.27 6.29 -9.40
C GLN A 121 10.34 7.30 -8.26
N LEU A 122 11.52 7.88 -8.04
CA LEU A 122 11.79 8.87 -7.01
C LEU A 122 12.02 10.24 -7.63
N LEU A 123 11.30 11.27 -7.16
CA LEU A 123 11.61 12.66 -7.43
C LEU A 123 12.11 13.30 -6.14
N LEU A 124 13.39 13.67 -6.13
CA LEU A 124 14.07 14.27 -5.00
C LEU A 124 14.37 15.73 -5.29
N SER A 125 13.80 16.65 -4.52
CA SER A 125 14.00 18.09 -4.65
C SER A 125 14.95 18.62 -3.58
N GLY A 126 15.72 19.63 -3.93
CA GLY A 126 16.68 20.29 -3.03
C GLY A 126 18.08 20.41 -3.66
N PRO A 127 18.97 21.19 -3.05
CA PRO A 127 20.35 21.36 -3.50
C PRO A 127 21.20 20.13 -3.09
N LEU A 128 20.92 19.01 -3.77
CA LEU A 128 21.61 17.73 -3.57
C LEU A 128 22.65 17.52 -4.66
N SER A 129 23.84 17.08 -4.28
CA SER A 129 24.84 16.59 -5.23
C SER A 129 24.38 15.28 -5.89
N GLU A 130 24.97 14.93 -7.02
CA GLU A 130 24.66 13.66 -7.69
C GLU A 130 24.99 12.46 -6.78
N SER A 131 26.10 12.51 -6.03
CA SER A 131 26.45 11.46 -5.08
C SER A 131 25.43 11.30 -3.95
N GLN A 132 24.85 12.39 -3.48
CA GLN A 132 23.76 12.37 -2.47
C GLN A 132 22.47 11.78 -3.07
N ARG A 133 22.15 12.08 -4.33
CA ARG A 133 21.01 11.49 -5.04
C ARG A 133 21.17 9.98 -5.20
N GLN A 134 22.34 9.53 -5.62
CA GLN A 134 22.65 8.10 -5.75
C GLN A 134 22.65 7.38 -4.40
N ASP A 135 23.12 8.02 -3.34
CA ASP A 135 23.04 7.47 -1.99
C ASP A 135 21.58 7.31 -1.54
N LEU A 136 20.74 8.31 -1.76
CA LEU A 136 19.31 8.24 -1.44
C LEU A 136 18.59 7.17 -2.28
N LEU A 137 18.93 7.02 -3.56
CA LEU A 137 18.38 5.96 -4.41
C LEU A 137 18.67 4.57 -3.82
N ARG A 138 19.91 4.31 -3.42
CA ARG A 138 20.31 3.05 -2.78
C ARG A 138 19.61 2.83 -1.43
N ILE A 139 19.34 3.90 -0.66
CA ILE A 139 18.64 3.83 0.61
C ILE A 139 17.15 3.51 0.44
N ALA A 140 16.55 3.83 -0.68
CA ALA A 140 15.16 3.50 -0.96
C ALA A 140 14.88 1.97 -0.84
N ASP A 141 15.86 1.13 -1.20
CA ASP A 141 15.75 -0.33 -1.11
C ASP A 141 15.86 -0.86 0.33
N ARG A 142 16.26 -0.01 1.26
CA ARG A 142 16.35 -0.36 2.68
C ARG A 142 15.11 -0.03 3.50
N CYS A 143 14.05 0.44 2.85
CA CYS A 143 12.77 0.69 3.51
C CYS A 143 12.21 -0.65 4.04
N PRO A 144 11.70 -0.68 5.30
CA PRO A 144 11.21 -1.92 5.91
C PRO A 144 10.14 -2.65 5.09
N VAL A 145 9.18 -1.93 4.51
CA VAL A 145 8.12 -2.55 3.67
C VAL A 145 8.72 -3.19 2.42
N HIS A 146 9.68 -2.52 1.74
CA HIS A 146 10.39 -3.11 0.60
C HIS A 146 11.05 -4.44 0.97
N ARG A 147 11.80 -4.45 2.08
CA ARG A 147 12.46 -5.67 2.56
C ARG A 147 11.47 -6.78 2.92
N THR A 148 10.31 -6.43 3.47
CA THR A 148 9.25 -7.41 3.76
C THR A 148 8.72 -8.04 2.48
N LEU A 149 8.48 -7.24 1.43
CA LEU A 149 7.98 -7.73 0.14
C LEU A 149 9.00 -8.64 -0.56
N GLU A 150 10.29 -8.31 -0.51
CA GLU A 150 11.35 -9.15 -1.09
C GLU A 150 11.57 -10.47 -0.35
N ASN A 151 11.41 -10.47 0.98
CA ASN A 151 11.71 -11.64 1.81
C ASN A 151 10.56 -12.65 1.94
N HIS A 152 9.48 -12.52 1.17
CA HIS A 152 8.36 -13.47 1.16
C HIS A 152 7.85 -13.78 2.59
N PRO A 153 7.08 -12.89 3.21
CA PRO A 153 6.63 -13.07 4.59
C PRO A 153 5.80 -14.33 4.76
N VAL A 154 5.97 -15.02 5.89
CA VAL A 154 5.13 -16.16 6.24
C VAL A 154 3.77 -15.64 6.71
N ILE A 155 2.70 -16.10 6.08
CA ILE A 155 1.33 -15.74 6.42
C ILE A 155 0.66 -16.97 7.03
N THR A 156 0.14 -16.82 8.25
CA THR A 156 -0.62 -17.87 8.95
C THR A 156 -2.08 -17.43 9.07
N THR A 157 -2.99 -18.29 8.66
CA THR A 157 -4.43 -18.03 8.73
C THR A 157 -5.09 -18.95 9.74
N THR A 158 -5.93 -18.42 10.63
CA THR A 158 -6.73 -19.17 11.59
C THR A 158 -8.20 -18.79 11.47
N LEU A 159 -9.09 -19.76 11.63
CA LEU A 159 -10.53 -19.51 11.72
C LEU A 159 -10.91 -19.31 13.19
N ILE A 160 -11.48 -18.15 13.49
CA ILE A 160 -12.10 -17.88 14.79
C ILE A 160 -13.57 -18.28 14.69
N ARG A 161 -14.07 -19.02 15.66
CA ARG A 161 -15.48 -19.39 15.78
C ARG A 161 -16.16 -18.48 16.79
N ASP A 162 -17.39 -18.11 16.46
CA ASP A 162 -18.28 -17.34 17.35
C ASP A 162 -18.61 -18.13 18.61
#